data_e4ddde208e491d4e0704da22c1a7d60a
#
_entry.id   e4ddde208e491d4e0704da22c1a7d60a
#
_cell.length_a   1.000
_cell.length_b   1.000
_cell.length_c   1.000
_cell.angle_alpha   90.00
_cell.angle_beta   90.00
_cell.angle_gamma   90.00
#
_symmetry.space_group_name_H-M   'P 1'
#
loop_
_entity.id
_entity.type
_entity.pdbx_description
1 polymer ?
#
loop_
_entity_poly.entity_id
_entity_poly.type
_entity_poly.pdbx_seq_one_letter_code
_entity_poly.pdbx_strand_id
1 'polypeptide(L)'
;MAILVDKSTKVICQGITGSQGTFHTKQAKAYGTAIVGGVTPGKGGAKHPDAELADVPLFDTVLEAKAATGADATAIYVPPPFAADAILEAIDAEIELIVAITEGIPVLDMVKVKRALDGSKSRLIGPNCPGVLTPNECKIGIMPGNIFQKGSVGIVSRSGTLTYEAVKQTSDVGLGQTTAVGIGGDPVKGTEFIDVLELFLSDPETTSIIMIGEIGGSAEEDAADFIKSEAKRGRSKPMAGFIAGVTAPPGRRMGHAGAIISGGKGKASDKLEAMQSAGIAIAASPAELGTTLMGVLKGQPQRASVAE
;
A
#
# COMPACT_ATOMS: atom_id res chain seq x y z
N MET A 1 3.53 6.62 16.64
CA MET A 1 2.25 5.89 16.38
C MET A 1 2.30 5.36 14.97
N ALA A 2 1.83 4.14 14.73
CA ALA A 2 1.70 3.61 13.38
C ALA A 2 0.72 4.45 12.56
N ILE A 3 0.95 4.58 11.26
CA ILE A 3 -0.04 5.19 10.37
C ILE A 3 -1.03 4.14 9.88
N LEU A 4 -2.27 4.51 9.68
CA LEU A 4 -3.38 3.71 9.10
C LEU A 4 -3.85 2.51 9.94
N VAL A 5 -2.95 1.67 10.46
CA VAL A 5 -3.30 0.43 11.18
C VAL A 5 -2.40 0.19 12.39
N ASP A 6 -2.96 -0.30 13.47
CA ASP A 6 -2.29 -0.67 14.72
C ASP A 6 -2.92 -1.92 15.36
N LYS A 7 -2.52 -2.24 16.59
CA LYS A 7 -3.06 -3.39 17.35
C LYS A 7 -4.55 -3.31 17.63
N SER A 8 -5.13 -2.12 17.67
CA SER A 8 -6.55 -1.92 17.96
C SER A 8 -7.43 -2.06 16.72
N THR A 9 -6.84 -2.02 15.51
CA THR A 9 -7.57 -2.08 14.24
C THR A 9 -8.31 -3.40 14.09
N LYS A 10 -9.65 -3.33 14.06
CA LYS A 10 -10.53 -4.47 13.87
C LYS A 10 -10.79 -4.71 12.40
N VAL A 11 -10.39 -5.86 11.89
CA VAL A 11 -10.40 -6.17 10.46
C VAL A 11 -11.45 -7.21 10.13
N ILE A 12 -12.27 -6.94 9.12
CA ILE A 12 -13.09 -7.95 8.44
C ILE A 12 -12.48 -8.32 7.10
N CYS A 13 -12.83 -9.49 6.56
CA CYS A 13 -12.38 -9.93 5.24
C CYS A 13 -13.57 -10.18 4.32
N GLN A 14 -13.68 -9.41 3.23
CA GLN A 14 -14.65 -9.67 2.16
C GLN A 14 -14.08 -10.72 1.19
N GLY A 15 -14.88 -11.74 0.89
CA GLY A 15 -14.45 -12.92 0.14
C GLY A 15 -13.67 -13.93 0.98
N ILE A 16 -13.88 -13.96 2.30
CA ILE A 16 -13.14 -14.79 3.26
C ILE A 16 -13.19 -16.28 2.95
N THR A 17 -14.28 -16.79 2.39
CA THR A 17 -14.46 -18.22 2.06
C THR A 17 -13.81 -18.61 0.73
N GLY A 18 -13.30 -17.68 -0.05
CA GLY A 18 -12.49 -17.91 -1.24
C GLY A 18 -11.06 -18.36 -0.86
N SER A 19 -10.37 -19.05 -1.76
CA SER A 19 -9.02 -19.58 -1.48
C SER A 19 -8.03 -18.52 -1.01
N GLN A 20 -7.99 -17.36 -1.68
CA GLN A 20 -7.09 -16.25 -1.30
C GLN A 20 -7.54 -15.58 0.01
N GLY A 21 -8.85 -15.32 0.16
CA GLY A 21 -9.41 -14.76 1.39
C GLY A 21 -9.11 -15.65 2.60
N THR A 22 -9.37 -16.94 2.50
CA THR A 22 -9.04 -17.93 3.55
C THR A 22 -7.55 -17.90 3.90
N PHE A 23 -6.68 -18.07 2.88
CA PHE A 23 -5.24 -18.19 3.09
C PHE A 23 -4.67 -16.93 3.77
N HIS A 24 -4.96 -15.74 3.22
CA HIS A 24 -4.37 -14.49 3.74
C HIS A 24 -5.00 -14.05 5.06
N THR A 25 -6.27 -14.37 5.32
CA THR A 25 -6.89 -14.12 6.63
C THR A 25 -6.26 -14.99 7.73
N LYS A 26 -5.95 -16.26 7.44
CA LYS A 26 -5.19 -17.11 8.37
C LYS A 26 -3.83 -16.52 8.68
N GLN A 27 -3.09 -16.07 7.66
CA GLN A 27 -1.79 -15.43 7.83
C GLN A 27 -1.89 -14.13 8.64
N ALA A 28 -2.92 -13.32 8.44
CA ALA A 28 -3.15 -12.09 9.19
C ALA A 28 -3.49 -12.39 10.66
N LYS A 29 -4.36 -13.36 10.92
CA LYS A 29 -4.71 -13.83 12.25
C LYS A 29 -3.49 -14.39 12.99
N ALA A 30 -2.69 -15.22 12.34
CA ALA A 30 -1.45 -15.78 12.90
C ALA A 30 -0.39 -14.67 13.18
N TYR A 31 -0.41 -13.57 12.42
CA TYR A 31 0.43 -12.41 12.66
C TYR A 31 0.00 -11.60 13.88
N GLY A 32 -1.22 -11.77 14.37
CA GLY A 32 -1.78 -11.04 15.51
C GLY A 32 -2.77 -9.93 15.13
N THR A 33 -3.15 -9.82 13.86
CA THR A 33 -4.21 -8.90 13.42
C THR A 33 -5.55 -9.31 14.04
N ALA A 34 -6.29 -8.34 14.58
CA ALA A 34 -7.61 -8.56 15.15
C ALA A 34 -8.65 -8.82 14.02
N ILE A 35 -8.71 -10.07 13.53
CA ILE A 35 -9.71 -10.50 12.57
C ILE A 35 -11.03 -10.74 13.32
N VAL A 36 -11.99 -9.84 13.12
CA VAL A 36 -13.26 -9.85 13.89
C VAL A 36 -14.45 -10.40 13.11
N GLY A 37 -14.30 -10.65 11.79
CA GLY A 37 -15.38 -11.21 10.98
C GLY A 37 -14.97 -11.42 9.53
N GLY A 38 -15.82 -12.12 8.79
CA GLY A 38 -15.69 -12.28 7.35
C GLY A 38 -17.03 -12.07 6.65
N VAL A 39 -16.97 -11.59 5.42
CA VAL A 39 -18.16 -11.35 4.60
C VAL A 39 -18.11 -12.22 3.36
N THR A 40 -19.16 -13.00 3.16
CA THR A 40 -19.43 -13.74 1.93
C THR A 40 -20.94 -13.87 1.77
N PRO A 41 -21.55 -13.24 0.75
CA PRO A 41 -22.99 -13.29 0.54
C PRO A 41 -23.53 -14.72 0.51
N GLY A 42 -24.64 -14.98 1.22
CA GLY A 42 -25.28 -16.29 1.37
C GLY A 42 -24.55 -17.23 2.34
N LYS A 43 -23.59 -16.76 3.13
CA LYS A 43 -22.85 -17.54 4.13
C LYS A 43 -22.98 -16.99 5.56
N GLY A 44 -23.78 -15.94 5.75
CA GLY A 44 -24.04 -15.34 7.06
C GLY A 44 -24.52 -16.39 8.07
N GLY A 45 -23.99 -16.35 9.29
CA GLY A 45 -24.29 -17.30 10.37
C GLY A 45 -23.67 -18.70 10.21
N ALA A 46 -23.09 -19.04 9.06
CA ALA A 46 -22.39 -20.32 8.89
C ALA A 46 -21.00 -20.30 9.57
N LYS A 47 -20.46 -21.47 9.86
CA LYS A 47 -19.06 -21.61 10.26
C LYS A 47 -18.14 -21.58 9.04
N HIS A 48 -16.98 -20.96 9.19
CA HIS A 48 -15.96 -21.04 8.15
C HIS A 48 -15.49 -22.51 7.96
N PRO A 49 -15.33 -23.00 6.70
CA PRO A 49 -14.95 -24.39 6.45
C PRO A 49 -13.52 -24.73 6.89
N ASP A 50 -12.62 -23.75 6.96
CA ASP A 50 -11.27 -23.94 7.50
C ASP A 50 -11.29 -23.84 9.03
N ALA A 51 -10.71 -24.85 9.69
CA ALA A 51 -10.72 -24.98 11.15
C ALA A 51 -10.01 -23.83 11.88
N GLU A 52 -8.97 -23.22 11.27
CA GLU A 52 -8.24 -22.10 11.87
C GLU A 52 -9.03 -20.78 11.85
N LEU A 53 -10.11 -20.72 11.07
CA LEU A 53 -11.05 -19.59 10.99
C LEU A 53 -12.46 -19.95 11.49
N ALA A 54 -12.65 -21.11 12.10
CA ALA A 54 -13.96 -21.57 12.56
C ALA A 54 -14.58 -20.71 13.68
N ASP A 55 -13.75 -19.93 14.37
CA ASP A 55 -14.14 -18.94 15.38
C ASP A 55 -14.43 -17.54 14.81
N VAL A 56 -14.14 -17.30 13.51
CA VAL A 56 -14.42 -16.04 12.84
C VAL A 56 -15.86 -16.04 12.33
N PRO A 57 -16.74 -15.14 12.84
CA PRO A 57 -18.14 -15.10 12.40
C PRO A 57 -18.24 -14.67 10.94
N LEU A 58 -19.18 -15.30 10.22
CA LEU A 58 -19.47 -14.97 8.83
C LEU A 58 -20.77 -14.14 8.74
N PHE A 59 -20.76 -13.15 7.86
CA PHE A 59 -21.86 -12.24 7.59
C PHE A 59 -22.19 -12.23 6.10
N ASP A 60 -23.41 -11.87 5.76
CA ASP A 60 -23.82 -11.70 4.36
C ASP A 60 -23.40 -10.35 3.82
N THR A 61 -23.36 -9.32 4.68
CA THR A 61 -23.03 -7.94 4.27
C THR A 61 -21.97 -7.29 5.18
N VAL A 62 -21.29 -6.26 4.63
CA VAL A 62 -20.34 -5.45 5.41
C VAL A 62 -21.05 -4.67 6.52
N LEU A 63 -22.26 -4.18 6.26
CA LEU A 63 -23.04 -3.45 7.25
C LEU A 63 -23.37 -4.32 8.48
N GLU A 64 -23.80 -5.56 8.26
CA GLU A 64 -24.05 -6.53 9.34
C GLU A 64 -22.76 -6.83 10.12
N ALA A 65 -21.65 -7.08 9.40
CA ALA A 65 -20.36 -7.34 10.00
C ALA A 65 -19.90 -6.19 10.87
N LYS A 66 -19.98 -4.95 10.36
CA LYS A 66 -19.61 -3.74 11.12
C LYS A 66 -20.50 -3.54 12.34
N ALA A 67 -21.81 -3.68 12.20
CA ALA A 67 -22.76 -3.53 13.32
C ALA A 67 -22.50 -4.53 14.44
N ALA A 68 -22.14 -5.77 14.10
CA ALA A 68 -21.88 -6.84 15.05
C ALA A 68 -20.50 -6.76 15.72
N THR A 69 -19.47 -6.26 15.01
CA THR A 69 -18.07 -6.36 15.44
C THR A 69 -17.42 -5.03 15.74
N GLY A 70 -17.97 -3.93 15.25
CA GLY A 70 -17.34 -2.61 15.27
C GLY A 70 -16.07 -2.55 14.43
N ALA A 71 -16.07 -3.21 13.25
CA ALA A 71 -14.91 -3.25 12.36
C ALA A 71 -14.52 -1.86 11.85
N ASP A 72 -13.21 -1.57 11.88
CA ASP A 72 -12.60 -0.32 11.41
C ASP A 72 -12.07 -0.47 9.97
N ALA A 73 -11.65 -1.69 9.60
CA ALA A 73 -11.01 -1.96 8.33
C ALA A 73 -11.55 -3.21 7.65
N THR A 74 -11.42 -3.25 6.32
CA THR A 74 -11.72 -4.44 5.51
C THR A 74 -10.59 -4.77 4.56
N ALA A 75 -10.29 -6.08 4.42
CA ALA A 75 -9.43 -6.63 3.37
C ALA A 75 -10.32 -7.26 2.28
N ILE A 76 -10.14 -6.87 1.01
CA ILE A 76 -10.96 -7.35 -0.10
C ILE A 76 -10.17 -8.30 -0.98
N TYR A 77 -10.62 -9.57 -1.04
CA TYR A 77 -10.11 -10.64 -1.92
C TYR A 77 -11.20 -11.12 -2.89
N VAL A 78 -12.19 -10.31 -3.12
CA VAL A 78 -13.31 -10.58 -4.02
C VAL A 78 -12.82 -10.60 -5.47
N PRO A 79 -13.27 -11.53 -6.33
CA PRO A 79 -12.85 -11.57 -7.74
C PRO A 79 -13.12 -10.27 -8.51
N PRO A 80 -12.31 -9.93 -9.54
CA PRO A 80 -12.34 -8.64 -10.23
C PRO A 80 -13.71 -8.14 -10.68
N PRO A 81 -14.62 -8.99 -11.23
CA PRO A 81 -15.93 -8.52 -11.68
C PRO A 81 -16.85 -8.00 -10.56
N PHE A 82 -16.57 -8.37 -9.31
CA PHE A 82 -17.40 -8.05 -8.14
C PHE A 82 -16.66 -7.17 -7.12
N ALA A 83 -15.37 -6.93 -7.33
CA ALA A 83 -14.54 -6.23 -6.34
C ALA A 83 -14.91 -4.76 -6.19
N ALA A 84 -15.33 -4.09 -7.27
CA ALA A 84 -15.81 -2.71 -7.19
C ALA A 84 -17.08 -2.60 -6.33
N ASP A 85 -18.02 -3.52 -6.47
CA ASP A 85 -19.23 -3.57 -5.64
C ASP A 85 -18.88 -3.83 -4.16
N ALA A 86 -17.92 -4.70 -3.90
CA ALA A 86 -17.41 -4.95 -2.55
C ALA A 86 -16.76 -3.70 -1.91
N ILE A 87 -16.07 -2.88 -2.70
CA ILE A 87 -15.51 -1.60 -2.25
C ILE A 87 -16.65 -0.60 -1.96
N LEU A 88 -17.63 -0.50 -2.87
CA LEU A 88 -18.78 0.40 -2.69
C LEU A 88 -19.60 0.04 -1.46
N GLU A 89 -19.83 -1.24 -1.20
CA GLU A 89 -20.49 -1.74 0.01
C GLU A 89 -19.74 -1.33 1.29
N ALA A 90 -18.40 -1.42 1.27
CA ALA A 90 -17.59 -1.00 2.40
C ALA A 90 -17.62 0.52 2.63
N ILE A 91 -17.70 1.31 1.55
CA ILE A 91 -17.89 2.77 1.62
C ILE A 91 -19.25 3.10 2.21
N ASP A 92 -20.32 2.44 1.74
CA ASP A 92 -21.69 2.63 2.23
C ASP A 92 -21.82 2.28 3.71
N ALA A 93 -21.13 1.23 4.15
CA ALA A 93 -21.03 0.87 5.56
C ALA A 93 -20.09 1.79 6.37
N GLU A 94 -19.52 2.83 5.78
CA GLU A 94 -18.57 3.75 6.42
C GLU A 94 -17.36 3.04 7.07
N ILE A 95 -16.81 1.98 6.46
CA ILE A 95 -15.56 1.37 6.90
C ILE A 95 -14.43 2.40 6.70
N GLU A 96 -13.68 2.69 7.77
CA GLU A 96 -12.66 3.74 7.74
C GLU A 96 -11.51 3.43 6.81
N LEU A 97 -11.00 2.17 6.82
CA LEU A 97 -9.92 1.72 5.95
C LEU A 97 -10.35 0.52 5.10
N ILE A 98 -10.32 0.71 3.79
CA ILE A 98 -10.62 -0.32 2.79
C ILE A 98 -9.32 -0.69 2.09
N VAL A 99 -8.94 -1.98 2.10
CA VAL A 99 -7.73 -2.46 1.44
C VAL A 99 -8.12 -3.45 0.36
N ALA A 100 -8.09 -3.02 -0.91
CA ALA A 100 -8.46 -3.83 -2.07
C ALA A 100 -7.22 -4.49 -2.68
N ILE A 101 -7.09 -5.80 -2.49
CA ILE A 101 -5.95 -6.58 -3.00
C ILE A 101 -6.15 -6.93 -4.48
N THR A 102 -7.39 -7.08 -4.89
CA THR A 102 -7.77 -7.58 -6.22
C THR A 102 -7.13 -6.79 -7.35
N GLU A 103 -6.50 -7.51 -8.27
CA GLU A 103 -6.03 -7.01 -9.56
C GLU A 103 -7.09 -7.23 -10.64
N GLY A 104 -7.12 -6.35 -11.65
CA GLY A 104 -7.95 -6.52 -12.84
C GLY A 104 -9.38 -5.98 -12.69
N ILE A 105 -9.65 -5.13 -11.72
CA ILE A 105 -10.93 -4.41 -11.63
C ILE A 105 -11.05 -3.48 -12.86
N PRO A 106 -12.18 -3.49 -13.59
CA PRO A 106 -12.37 -2.61 -14.73
C PRO A 106 -12.19 -1.13 -14.37
N VAL A 107 -11.46 -0.39 -15.19
CA VAL A 107 -11.16 1.04 -14.93
C VAL A 107 -12.43 1.87 -14.73
N LEU A 108 -13.48 1.63 -15.53
CA LEU A 108 -14.74 2.36 -15.41
C LEU A 108 -15.46 2.09 -14.09
N ASP A 109 -15.30 0.90 -13.52
CA ASP A 109 -15.88 0.58 -12.21
C ASP A 109 -15.08 1.28 -11.10
N MET A 110 -13.75 1.36 -11.24
CA MET A 110 -12.92 2.15 -10.32
C MET A 110 -13.19 3.66 -10.39
N VAL A 111 -13.62 4.19 -11.54
CA VAL A 111 -14.09 5.59 -11.66
C VAL A 111 -15.36 5.81 -10.80
N LYS A 112 -16.29 4.84 -10.79
CA LYS A 112 -17.47 4.90 -9.92
C LYS A 112 -17.08 4.85 -8.43
N VAL A 113 -16.17 3.93 -8.09
CA VAL A 113 -15.59 3.84 -6.73
C VAL A 113 -14.94 5.15 -6.31
N LYS A 114 -14.10 5.75 -7.18
CA LYS A 114 -13.42 7.02 -6.88
C LYS A 114 -14.43 8.14 -6.60
N ARG A 115 -15.52 8.18 -7.37
CA ARG A 115 -16.61 9.16 -7.13
C ARG A 115 -17.34 8.91 -5.80
N ALA A 116 -17.54 7.65 -5.41
CA ALA A 116 -18.18 7.32 -4.13
C ALA A 116 -17.27 7.64 -2.92
N LEU A 117 -15.94 7.54 -3.11
CA LEU A 117 -14.97 7.94 -2.10
C LEU A 117 -14.96 9.45 -1.84
N ASP A 118 -15.30 10.25 -2.85
CA ASP A 118 -15.33 11.70 -2.72
C ASP A 118 -16.40 12.12 -1.71
N GLY A 119 -15.97 12.79 -0.64
CA GLY A 119 -16.83 13.19 0.49
C GLY A 119 -17.18 12.05 1.47
N SER A 120 -16.70 10.80 1.27
CA SER A 120 -16.86 9.71 2.23
C SER A 120 -15.85 9.83 3.39
N LYS A 121 -16.09 9.07 4.46
CA LYS A 121 -15.15 8.93 5.60
C LYS A 121 -14.11 7.83 5.33
N SER A 122 -14.29 7.05 4.28
CA SER A 122 -13.47 5.88 3.97
C SER A 122 -12.19 6.27 3.23
N ARG A 123 -11.09 5.59 3.55
CA ARG A 123 -9.85 5.60 2.79
C ARG A 123 -9.68 4.27 2.08
N LEU A 124 -9.43 4.29 0.78
CA LEU A 124 -9.15 3.09 -0.01
C LEU A 124 -7.66 2.99 -0.32
N ILE A 125 -7.03 1.88 0.04
CA ILE A 125 -5.70 1.47 -0.39
C ILE A 125 -5.87 0.45 -1.52
N GLY A 126 -5.19 0.67 -2.64
CA GLY A 126 -5.37 -0.11 -3.86
C GLY A 126 -6.38 0.49 -4.84
N PRO A 127 -6.89 -0.30 -5.78
CA PRO A 127 -6.77 -1.76 -5.94
C PRO A 127 -5.38 -2.21 -6.43
N ASN A 128 -5.23 -3.54 -6.67
CA ASN A 128 -3.98 -4.14 -7.15
C ASN A 128 -2.79 -3.77 -6.25
N CYS A 129 -2.94 -4.02 -4.96
CA CYS A 129 -1.96 -3.63 -3.95
C CYS A 129 -1.60 -4.81 -3.02
N PRO A 130 -0.41 -4.79 -2.38
CA PRO A 130 -0.04 -5.82 -1.42
C PRO A 130 -0.65 -5.58 -0.03
N GLY A 131 -1.27 -4.44 0.21
CA GLY A 131 -1.90 -4.07 1.47
C GLY A 131 -1.09 -3.10 2.33
N VAL A 132 -1.31 -3.17 3.64
CA VAL A 132 -0.68 -2.35 4.68
C VAL A 132 -0.19 -3.24 5.81
N LEU A 133 0.99 -2.96 6.34
CA LEU A 133 1.52 -3.70 7.48
C LEU A 133 2.31 -2.78 8.43
N THR A 134 1.91 -2.80 9.70
CA THR A 134 2.67 -2.22 10.82
C THR A 134 3.30 -3.36 11.62
N PRO A 135 4.65 -3.41 11.74
CA PRO A 135 5.37 -4.51 12.36
C PRO A 135 4.93 -4.80 13.79
N ASN A 136 4.66 -6.07 14.09
CA ASN A 136 4.20 -6.58 15.38
C ASN A 136 2.82 -6.06 15.83
N GLU A 137 2.08 -5.37 14.96
CA GLU A 137 0.80 -4.78 15.30
C GLU A 137 -0.34 -5.25 14.41
N CYS A 138 -0.29 -4.97 13.10
CA CYS A 138 -1.38 -5.29 12.20
C CYS A 138 -0.88 -5.58 10.78
N LYS A 139 -1.43 -6.62 10.17
CA LYS A 139 -1.19 -7.00 8.78
C LYS A 139 -2.52 -7.10 8.05
N ILE A 140 -2.72 -6.27 7.05
CA ILE A 140 -3.85 -6.34 6.12
C ILE A 140 -3.31 -6.52 4.70
N GLY A 141 -3.61 -7.65 4.08
CA GLY A 141 -3.16 -7.97 2.73
C GLY A 141 -2.17 -9.13 2.66
N ILE A 142 -1.32 -9.11 1.62
CA ILE A 142 -0.51 -10.27 1.21
C ILE A 142 0.97 -10.16 1.58
N MET A 143 1.41 -9.06 2.19
CA MET A 143 2.81 -8.86 2.58
C MET A 143 3.30 -9.97 3.52
N PRO A 144 4.51 -10.53 3.33
CA PRO A 144 5.07 -11.56 4.20
C PRO A 144 5.54 -10.98 5.52
N GLY A 145 4.77 -11.20 6.60
CA GLY A 145 5.05 -10.58 7.91
C GLY A 145 6.39 -10.93 8.54
N ASN A 146 6.97 -12.08 8.18
CA ASN A 146 8.23 -12.58 8.73
C ASN A 146 9.48 -11.80 8.32
N ILE A 147 9.42 -10.94 7.30
CA ILE A 147 10.55 -10.09 6.88
C ILE A 147 10.54 -8.73 7.57
N PHE A 148 9.46 -8.40 8.27
CA PHE A 148 9.29 -7.11 8.94
C PHE A 148 9.95 -7.08 10.32
N GLN A 149 10.51 -5.94 10.67
CA GLN A 149 11.02 -5.62 11.99
C GLN A 149 10.53 -4.24 12.41
N LYS A 150 10.12 -4.08 13.67
CA LYS A 150 9.73 -2.76 14.17
C LYS A 150 10.94 -1.82 14.15
N GLY A 151 10.75 -0.64 13.61
CA GLY A 151 11.81 0.35 13.44
C GLY A 151 11.27 1.72 13.05
N SER A 152 11.98 2.43 12.18
CA SER A 152 11.76 3.85 11.95
C SER A 152 11.55 4.26 10.47
N VAL A 153 11.51 3.31 9.56
CA VAL A 153 11.34 3.59 8.12
C VAL A 153 9.87 3.49 7.71
N GLY A 154 9.32 4.56 7.13
CA GLY A 154 8.06 4.50 6.39
C GLY A 154 8.32 4.02 4.96
N ILE A 155 7.52 3.09 4.44
CA ILE A 155 7.66 2.60 3.06
C ILE A 155 6.35 2.82 2.32
N VAL A 156 6.41 3.50 1.19
CA VAL A 156 5.28 3.66 0.25
C VAL A 156 5.68 3.20 -1.14
N SER A 157 4.85 2.35 -1.76
CA SER A 157 5.21 1.71 -3.02
C SER A 157 4.00 1.42 -3.91
N ARG A 158 4.19 1.54 -5.23
CA ARG A 158 3.23 1.03 -6.23
C ARG A 158 3.40 -0.47 -6.47
N SER A 159 4.60 -1.01 -6.22
CA SER A 159 4.96 -2.40 -6.49
C SER A 159 4.89 -3.26 -5.23
N GLY A 160 4.16 -4.38 -5.29
CA GLY A 160 4.16 -5.37 -4.20
C GLY A 160 5.54 -5.96 -3.96
N THR A 161 6.16 -6.52 -4.99
CA THR A 161 7.47 -7.19 -4.91
C THR A 161 8.57 -6.27 -4.41
N LEU A 162 8.66 -5.04 -4.95
CA LEU A 162 9.68 -4.09 -4.50
C LEU A 162 9.42 -3.56 -3.09
N THR A 163 8.17 -3.56 -2.62
CA THR A 163 7.87 -3.32 -1.20
C THR A 163 8.55 -4.35 -0.31
N TYR A 164 8.45 -5.64 -0.67
CA TYR A 164 9.07 -6.71 0.11
C TYR A 164 10.58 -6.61 0.12
N GLU A 165 11.18 -6.25 -1.02
CA GLU A 165 12.61 -6.01 -1.16
C GLU A 165 13.09 -4.88 -0.24
N ALA A 166 12.41 -3.72 -0.26
CA ALA A 166 12.74 -2.59 0.60
C ALA A 166 12.58 -2.93 2.09
N VAL A 167 11.52 -3.64 2.45
CA VAL A 167 11.28 -4.11 3.82
C VAL A 167 12.41 -5.03 4.29
N LYS A 168 12.76 -6.04 3.48
CA LYS A 168 13.83 -6.99 3.84
C LYS A 168 15.16 -6.28 4.03
N GLN A 169 15.53 -5.39 3.11
CA GLN A 169 16.80 -4.65 3.20
C GLN A 169 16.84 -3.71 4.40
N THR A 170 15.76 -2.98 4.70
CA THR A 170 15.71 -2.09 5.87
C THR A 170 15.74 -2.87 7.18
N SER A 171 15.16 -4.09 7.22
CA SER A 171 15.30 -5.01 8.34
C SER A 171 16.74 -5.52 8.49
N ASP A 172 17.38 -5.93 7.40
CA ASP A 172 18.75 -6.47 7.41
C ASP A 172 19.81 -5.45 7.86
N VAL A 173 19.60 -4.19 7.54
CA VAL A 173 20.50 -3.11 8.00
C VAL A 173 20.13 -2.54 9.37
N GLY A 174 19.14 -3.14 10.05
CA GLY A 174 18.75 -2.80 11.42
C GLY A 174 17.92 -1.52 11.57
N LEU A 175 17.36 -0.98 10.48
CA LEU A 175 16.49 0.20 10.52
C LEU A 175 15.05 -0.16 10.89
N GLY A 176 14.56 -1.30 10.40
CA GLY A 176 13.17 -1.72 10.57
C GLY A 176 12.15 -0.72 10.01
N GLN A 177 10.86 -1.02 10.17
CA GLN A 177 9.79 -0.19 9.60
C GLN A 177 8.84 0.32 10.68
N THR A 178 8.27 1.51 10.45
CA THR A 178 7.07 1.97 11.16
C THR A 178 5.82 1.38 10.52
N THR A 179 5.66 1.59 9.22
CA THR A 179 4.56 1.01 8.42
C THR A 179 5.01 0.89 6.97
N ALA A 180 4.60 -0.18 6.29
CA ALA A 180 4.70 -0.28 4.84
C ALA A 180 3.30 -0.21 4.22
N VAL A 181 3.15 0.64 3.20
CA VAL A 181 1.91 0.88 2.47
C VAL A 181 2.13 0.62 0.99
N GLY A 182 1.47 -0.41 0.46
CA GLY A 182 1.40 -0.62 -0.98
C GLY A 182 0.17 0.04 -1.55
N ILE A 183 0.34 1.10 -2.34
CA ILE A 183 -0.77 1.87 -2.89
C ILE A 183 -1.35 1.28 -4.19
N GLY A 184 -0.67 0.31 -4.79
CA GLY A 184 -1.11 -0.38 -6.00
C GLY A 184 -0.63 0.27 -7.30
N GLY A 185 -0.67 -0.54 -8.37
CA GLY A 185 -0.17 -0.17 -9.71
C GLY A 185 -1.27 0.22 -10.71
N ASP A 186 -2.52 0.29 -10.31
CA ASP A 186 -3.63 0.62 -11.21
C ASP A 186 -3.69 2.14 -11.48
N PRO A 187 -4.20 2.55 -12.66
CA PRO A 187 -4.26 3.96 -13.03
C PRO A 187 -5.29 4.75 -12.20
N VAL A 188 -6.35 4.10 -11.72
CA VAL A 188 -7.35 4.70 -10.83
C VAL A 188 -7.31 3.98 -9.50
N LYS A 189 -6.78 4.65 -8.50
CA LYS A 189 -6.61 4.11 -7.14
C LYS A 189 -7.18 5.04 -6.07
N GLY A 190 -7.39 4.51 -4.90
CA GLY A 190 -7.98 5.24 -3.77
C GLY A 190 -7.01 6.23 -3.14
N THR A 191 -5.78 5.82 -2.91
CA THR A 191 -4.74 6.57 -2.20
C THR A 191 -3.53 6.79 -3.10
N GLU A 192 -2.99 8.01 -3.08
CA GLU A 192 -1.81 8.42 -3.82
C GLU A 192 -0.56 8.50 -2.91
N PHE A 193 0.61 8.69 -3.51
CA PHE A 193 1.86 8.91 -2.74
C PHE A 193 1.73 10.07 -1.75
N ILE A 194 1.15 11.18 -2.16
CA ILE A 194 1.01 12.40 -1.34
C ILE A 194 0.25 12.09 -0.04
N ASP A 195 -0.82 11.31 -0.12
CA ASP A 195 -1.63 10.95 1.05
C ASP A 195 -0.83 10.19 2.10
N VAL A 196 0.02 9.25 1.66
CA VAL A 196 0.85 8.44 2.56
C VAL A 196 2.07 9.23 3.05
N LEU A 197 2.68 10.04 2.19
CA LEU A 197 3.81 10.90 2.55
C LEU A 197 3.41 11.94 3.61
N GLU A 198 2.20 12.52 3.51
CA GLU A 198 1.67 13.42 4.54
C GLU A 198 1.58 12.74 5.90
N LEU A 199 1.06 11.48 5.93
CA LEU A 199 0.99 10.71 7.15
C LEU A 199 2.38 10.40 7.72
N PHE A 200 3.35 9.99 6.88
CA PHE A 200 4.71 9.72 7.32
C PHE A 200 5.45 10.97 7.79
N LEU A 201 5.26 12.11 7.14
CA LEU A 201 5.86 13.38 7.58
C LEU A 201 5.32 13.81 8.94
N SER A 202 4.05 13.53 9.21
CA SER A 202 3.38 13.87 10.47
C SER A 202 3.65 12.88 11.61
N ASP A 203 4.06 11.64 11.29
CA ASP A 203 4.33 10.61 12.29
C ASP A 203 5.71 10.79 12.93
N PRO A 204 5.81 11.01 14.26
CA PRO A 204 7.09 11.22 14.93
C PRO A 204 7.97 9.96 14.99
N GLU A 205 7.41 8.76 14.89
CA GLU A 205 8.15 7.51 14.90
C GLU A 205 8.81 7.22 13.53
N THR A 206 8.24 7.72 12.44
CA THR A 206 8.83 7.64 11.11
C THR A 206 9.94 8.67 10.96
N THR A 207 11.19 8.25 10.98
CA THR A 207 12.35 9.16 10.87
C THR A 207 12.95 9.23 9.47
N SER A 208 12.60 8.28 8.61
CA SER A 208 13.05 8.23 7.21
C SER A 208 12.03 7.50 6.35
N ILE A 209 12.08 7.71 5.03
CA ILE A 209 11.06 7.19 4.11
C ILE A 209 11.71 6.55 2.89
N ILE A 210 11.15 5.42 2.43
CA ILE A 210 11.43 4.84 1.11
C ILE A 210 10.19 5.01 0.23
N MET A 211 10.38 5.58 -0.95
CA MET A 211 9.36 5.77 -1.97
C MET A 211 9.71 4.98 -3.23
N ILE A 212 8.83 4.06 -3.66
CA ILE A 212 9.04 3.22 -4.82
C ILE A 212 7.94 3.47 -5.84
N GLY A 213 8.34 4.02 -6.97
CA GLY A 213 7.48 4.29 -8.12
C GLY A 213 7.84 3.45 -9.33
N GLU A 214 7.18 3.75 -10.42
CA GLU A 214 7.38 3.10 -11.71
C GLU A 214 7.00 4.04 -12.85
N ILE A 215 7.33 3.68 -14.07
CA ILE A 215 6.91 4.40 -15.26
C ILE A 215 5.39 4.56 -15.34
N GLY A 216 4.93 5.59 -16.04
CA GLY A 216 3.52 5.91 -16.28
C GLY A 216 2.91 6.88 -15.27
N GLY A 217 2.02 7.72 -15.77
CA GLY A 217 1.39 8.81 -15.00
C GLY A 217 2.38 9.86 -14.50
N SER A 218 1.97 10.68 -13.54
CA SER A 218 2.75 11.78 -12.94
C SER A 218 2.83 11.70 -11.40
N ALA A 219 2.37 10.61 -10.79
CA ALA A 219 2.22 10.52 -9.34
C ALA A 219 3.53 10.70 -8.57
N GLU A 220 4.66 10.31 -9.13
CA GLU A 220 5.98 10.46 -8.53
C GLU A 220 6.51 11.89 -8.64
N GLU A 221 6.22 12.56 -9.76
CA GLU A 221 6.52 13.99 -9.96
C GLU A 221 5.69 14.85 -9.00
N ASP A 222 4.39 14.57 -8.88
CA ASP A 222 3.48 15.27 -7.97
C ASP A 222 3.93 15.07 -6.51
N ALA A 223 4.36 13.87 -6.15
CA ALA A 223 4.92 13.55 -4.83
C ALA A 223 6.23 14.32 -4.56
N ALA A 224 7.11 14.42 -5.56
CA ALA A 224 8.36 15.18 -5.45
C ALA A 224 8.09 16.67 -5.22
N ASP A 225 7.13 17.25 -5.91
CA ASP A 225 6.74 18.65 -5.72
C ASP A 225 6.09 18.88 -4.35
N PHE A 226 5.29 17.93 -3.88
CA PHE A 226 4.77 17.94 -2.51
C PHE A 226 5.91 17.94 -1.47
N ILE A 227 6.89 17.05 -1.58
CA ILE A 227 8.05 16.97 -0.67
C ILE A 227 8.84 18.28 -0.67
N LYS A 228 9.08 18.90 -1.86
CA LYS A 228 9.73 20.21 -1.95
C LYS A 228 8.95 21.30 -1.21
N SER A 229 7.62 21.29 -1.33
CA SER A 229 6.76 22.27 -0.67
C SER A 229 6.77 22.10 0.84
N GLU A 230 6.74 20.88 1.34
CA GLU A 230 6.81 20.58 2.76
C GLU A 230 8.19 20.90 3.37
N ALA A 231 9.26 20.63 2.64
CA ALA A 231 10.61 21.02 3.07
C ALA A 231 10.75 22.54 3.27
N LYS A 232 10.13 23.36 2.41
CA LYS A 232 10.08 24.82 2.59
C LYS A 232 9.29 25.25 3.85
N ARG A 233 8.38 24.41 4.33
CA ARG A 233 7.61 24.60 5.57
C ARG A 233 8.33 24.03 6.81
N GLY A 234 9.55 23.52 6.63
CA GLY A 234 10.32 22.90 7.71
C GLY A 234 9.94 21.46 8.04
N ARG A 235 9.12 20.82 7.20
CA ARG A 235 8.71 19.42 7.35
C ARG A 235 9.48 18.56 6.35
N SER A 236 10.55 17.96 6.78
CA SER A 236 11.37 17.09 5.94
C SER A 236 11.89 15.89 6.71
N LYS A 237 12.05 14.78 6.01
CA LYS A 237 12.68 13.56 6.52
C LYS A 237 13.65 13.02 5.46
N PRO A 238 14.76 12.36 5.85
CA PRO A 238 15.65 11.67 4.90
C PRO A 238 14.86 10.67 4.06
N MET A 239 15.10 10.67 2.73
CA MET A 239 14.38 9.80 1.82
C MET A 239 15.32 9.10 0.84
N ALA A 240 14.99 7.85 0.52
CA ALA A 240 15.52 7.11 -0.61
C ALA A 240 14.36 6.67 -1.51
N GLY A 241 14.63 6.48 -2.81
CA GLY A 241 13.61 6.05 -3.74
C GLY A 241 14.16 5.26 -4.92
N PHE A 242 13.24 4.63 -5.64
CA PHE A 242 13.52 3.85 -6.84
C PHE A 242 12.37 3.98 -7.83
N ILE A 243 12.70 4.01 -9.13
CA ILE A 243 11.72 3.98 -10.23
C ILE A 243 11.93 2.72 -11.06
N ALA A 244 10.91 1.86 -11.10
CA ALA A 244 10.93 0.67 -11.94
C ALA A 244 10.63 1.01 -13.41
N GLY A 245 11.23 0.27 -14.33
CA GLY A 245 10.94 0.36 -15.76
C GLY A 245 11.83 1.33 -16.53
N VAL A 246 13.01 1.67 -16.06
CA VAL A 246 13.97 2.57 -16.76
C VAL A 246 14.25 2.11 -18.20
N THR A 247 14.31 0.80 -18.46
CA THR A 247 14.56 0.21 -19.78
C THR A 247 13.28 -0.11 -20.56
N ALA A 248 12.12 0.30 -20.06
CA ALA A 248 10.84 -0.02 -20.70
C ALA A 248 10.65 0.76 -22.01
N PRO A 249 10.29 0.07 -23.12
CA PRO A 249 10.03 0.75 -24.38
C PRO A 249 8.72 1.55 -24.31
N PRO A 250 8.68 2.74 -24.93
CA PRO A 250 7.47 3.54 -25.02
C PRO A 250 6.29 2.78 -25.64
N GLY A 251 5.06 3.04 -25.14
CA GLY A 251 3.82 2.45 -25.66
C GLY A 251 3.58 1.00 -25.24
N ARG A 252 4.48 0.36 -24.51
CA ARG A 252 4.31 -0.99 -23.99
C ARG A 252 3.96 -0.96 -22.50
N ARG A 253 2.88 -1.66 -22.13
CA ARG A 253 2.51 -1.87 -20.71
C ARG A 253 3.48 -2.86 -20.05
N MET A 254 4.01 -2.47 -18.91
CA MET A 254 5.03 -3.25 -18.17
C MET A 254 4.45 -3.77 -16.84
N GLY A 255 3.74 -4.89 -16.88
CA GLY A 255 3.09 -5.47 -15.70
C GLY A 255 1.81 -4.74 -15.32
N HIS A 256 1.90 -3.76 -14.44
CA HIS A 256 0.77 -2.99 -13.95
C HIS A 256 0.02 -2.23 -15.06
N ALA A 257 -1.30 -2.08 -14.91
CA ALA A 257 -2.13 -1.39 -15.88
C ALA A 257 -1.73 0.10 -16.06
N GLY A 258 -1.22 0.75 -14.99
CA GLY A 258 -0.72 2.12 -15.01
C GLY A 258 0.73 2.28 -15.48
N ALA A 259 1.49 1.17 -15.62
CA ALA A 259 2.92 1.21 -15.98
C ALA A 259 3.13 1.25 -17.50
N ILE A 260 2.81 2.39 -18.10
CA ILE A 260 2.96 2.64 -19.55
C ILE A 260 3.43 4.07 -19.81
N ILE A 261 4.45 4.22 -20.68
CA ILE A 261 4.87 5.52 -21.20
C ILE A 261 3.98 5.85 -22.39
N SER A 262 3.15 6.89 -22.28
CA SER A 262 2.19 7.28 -23.31
C SER A 262 2.17 8.80 -23.48
N GLY A 263 2.01 9.26 -24.73
CA GLY A 263 1.94 10.69 -25.04
C GLY A 263 3.19 11.50 -24.62
N GLY A 264 4.35 10.85 -24.56
CA GLY A 264 5.62 11.47 -24.14
C GLY A 264 5.74 11.71 -22.63
N LYS A 265 4.76 11.29 -21.82
CA LYS A 265 4.72 11.44 -20.36
C LYS A 265 4.97 10.11 -19.64
N GLY A 266 5.36 10.20 -18.37
CA GLY A 266 5.54 9.04 -17.51
C GLY A 266 6.85 8.28 -17.75
N LYS A 267 7.89 8.94 -18.29
CA LYS A 267 9.22 8.36 -18.44
C LYS A 267 9.90 8.23 -17.09
N ALA A 268 10.73 7.19 -16.94
CA ALA A 268 11.54 7.04 -15.73
C ALA A 268 12.50 8.21 -15.51
N SER A 269 13.12 8.73 -16.59
CA SER A 269 14.02 9.89 -16.52
C SER A 269 13.40 11.09 -15.83
N ASP A 270 12.17 11.45 -16.23
CA ASP A 270 11.48 12.65 -15.73
C ASP A 270 11.15 12.49 -14.23
N LYS A 271 10.76 11.26 -13.82
CA LYS A 271 10.48 10.90 -12.42
C LYS A 271 11.75 10.94 -11.56
N LEU A 272 12.84 10.36 -12.06
CA LEU A 272 14.13 10.35 -11.37
C LEU A 272 14.65 11.79 -11.16
N GLU A 273 14.58 12.65 -12.18
CA GLU A 273 14.95 14.05 -12.09
C GLU A 273 14.09 14.80 -11.06
N ALA A 274 12.77 14.61 -11.08
CA ALA A 274 11.85 15.22 -10.13
C ALA A 274 12.18 14.78 -8.69
N MET A 275 12.37 13.49 -8.44
CA MET A 275 12.70 12.96 -7.13
C MET A 275 14.05 13.46 -6.63
N GLN A 276 15.09 13.45 -7.46
CA GLN A 276 16.41 13.99 -7.12
C GLN A 276 16.35 15.49 -6.77
N SER A 277 15.59 16.26 -7.54
CA SER A 277 15.39 17.70 -7.28
C SER A 277 14.62 17.97 -5.98
N ALA A 278 13.90 16.99 -5.46
CA ALA A 278 13.23 17.03 -4.16
C ALA A 278 14.13 16.56 -3.00
N GLY A 279 15.40 16.23 -3.28
CA GLY A 279 16.32 15.72 -2.27
C GLY A 279 16.16 14.24 -1.92
N ILE A 280 15.42 13.48 -2.75
CA ILE A 280 15.26 12.03 -2.57
C ILE A 280 16.46 11.32 -3.19
N ALA A 281 17.21 10.55 -2.41
CA ALA A 281 18.35 9.77 -2.91
C ALA A 281 17.86 8.60 -3.76
N ILE A 282 18.37 8.47 -4.97
CA ILE A 282 17.96 7.40 -5.88
C ILE A 282 18.86 6.17 -5.74
N ALA A 283 18.26 5.03 -5.46
CA ALA A 283 18.94 3.73 -5.50
C ALA A 283 19.22 3.34 -6.97
N ALA A 284 20.43 2.91 -7.27
CA ALA A 284 20.83 2.53 -8.63
C ALA A 284 20.17 1.20 -9.06
N SER A 285 19.84 0.35 -8.09
CA SER A 285 19.09 -0.90 -8.31
C SER A 285 18.12 -1.16 -7.16
N PRO A 286 17.10 -2.01 -7.35
CA PRO A 286 16.21 -2.41 -6.26
C PRO A 286 16.95 -2.98 -5.05
N ALA A 287 18.08 -3.68 -5.28
CA ALA A 287 18.89 -4.30 -4.24
C ALA A 287 19.67 -3.30 -3.36
N GLU A 288 19.67 -2.01 -3.71
CA GLU A 288 20.41 -0.98 -3.00
C GLU A 288 19.53 -0.01 -2.20
N LEU A 289 18.22 -0.26 -2.11
CA LEU A 289 17.29 0.64 -1.41
C LEU A 289 17.68 0.86 0.06
N GLY A 290 17.98 -0.22 0.79
CA GLY A 290 18.36 -0.14 2.20
C GLY A 290 19.71 0.55 2.41
N THR A 291 20.71 0.22 1.58
CA THR A 291 22.06 0.82 1.66
C THR A 291 22.07 2.28 1.23
N THR A 292 21.24 2.66 0.24
CA THR A 292 21.06 4.06 -0.17
C THR A 292 20.48 4.89 0.98
N LEU A 293 19.42 4.39 1.63
CA LEU A 293 18.83 5.08 2.78
C LEU A 293 19.85 5.21 3.93
N MET A 294 20.59 4.14 4.24
CA MET A 294 21.65 4.19 5.24
C MET A 294 22.73 5.22 4.92
N GLY A 295 23.10 5.37 3.63
CA GLY A 295 24.02 6.42 3.18
C GLY A 295 23.50 7.81 3.48
N VAL A 296 22.23 8.08 3.18
CA VAL A 296 21.58 9.37 3.47
C VAL A 296 21.59 9.65 4.97
N LEU A 297 21.22 8.68 5.80
CA LEU A 297 21.19 8.82 7.26
C LEU A 297 22.56 9.07 7.86
N LYS A 298 23.63 8.58 7.25
CA LYS A 298 25.04 8.83 7.65
C LYS A 298 25.64 10.12 7.08
N GLY A 299 24.86 10.90 6.32
CA GLY A 299 25.34 12.12 5.67
C GLY A 299 26.38 11.87 4.55
N GLN A 300 26.39 10.68 3.96
CA GLN A 300 27.28 10.37 2.84
C GLN A 300 26.77 11.04 1.56
N PRO A 301 27.68 11.57 0.71
CA PRO A 301 27.27 12.14 -0.56
C PRO A 301 26.58 11.09 -1.44
N GLN A 302 25.50 11.49 -2.09
CA GLN A 302 24.78 10.61 -3.03
C GLN A 302 25.73 10.22 -4.18
N ARG A 303 25.81 8.91 -4.46
CA ARG A 303 26.45 8.45 -5.69
C ARG A 303 25.62 8.97 -6.87
N ALA A 304 26.26 9.67 -7.80
CA ALA A 304 25.60 10.04 -9.05
C ALA A 304 25.11 8.76 -9.73
N SER A 305 23.81 8.65 -10.02
CA SER A 305 23.29 7.55 -10.83
C SER A 305 23.92 7.65 -12.20
N VAL A 306 24.74 6.68 -12.58
CA VAL A 306 25.26 6.58 -13.95
C VAL A 306 24.07 6.13 -14.80
N ALA A 307 23.44 7.07 -15.48
CA ALA A 307 22.57 6.79 -16.61
C ALA A 307 23.51 6.62 -17.82
N GLU A 308 23.87 5.39 -18.17
CA GLU A 308 24.31 5.02 -19.51
C GLU A 308 23.21 4.28 -20.24
#